data_88e1e3d3a5c2067e897c45da910d6483
#
_entry.id   88e1e3d3a5c2067e897c45da910d6483
#
_cell.length_a   1.000
_cell.length_b   1.000
_cell.length_c   1.000
_cell.angle_alpha   90.00
_cell.angle_beta   90.00
_cell.angle_gamma   90.00
#
_symmetry.space_group_name_H-M   'P 1'
#
loop_
_entity.id
_entity.type
_entity.pdbx_description
1 polymer ?
#
loop_
_entity_poly.entity_id
_entity_poly.type
_entity_poly.pdbx_seq_one_letter_code
_entity_poly.pdbx_strand_id
1 'polypeptide(L)'
;KIESNFYMASIEYRKVNPSSYKEYMKMASMLLNDIASYSNKKKKYIIYSDIISYFENTYDILFTFFEVKKNNKIIPSTDLIKHKDLVRNEKFKFLDDDLASKISGVTIPNKHNNKIIIMLNQAMPKQRIIFTILHELVHLHFHNTNQKKHLIFASKFSGVYPSEMIPFEDEANVIASLLFCSTEQLETFLLRKSSFSYICSQTCMSKSALHNRLLNYLQHILTMSYQQALDYVLRLREGEKKASYELKTIISQKKQAKSSKNTFIKMSSGLSVTQSECHKYLQGKSSKELILELEYAHATHNHLLEQLVMEEYYKKQTK
;
A
#
# COMPACT_ATOMS: atom_id res chain seq x y z
N LYS A 1 -0.32 -41.83 2.15
CA LYS A 1 -0.41 -40.40 1.74
C LYS A 1 -1.66 -39.85 2.38
N ILE A 2 -1.50 -39.18 3.51
CA ILE A 2 -2.58 -38.39 4.15
C ILE A 2 -2.23 -36.98 3.77
N GLU A 3 -2.93 -36.43 2.77
CA GLU A 3 -2.96 -34.99 2.50
C GLU A 3 -3.71 -34.35 3.66
N SER A 4 -2.96 -33.69 4.55
CA SER A 4 -3.53 -32.82 5.55
C SER A 4 -4.04 -31.57 4.81
N ASN A 5 -5.31 -31.57 4.45
CA ASN A 5 -6.04 -30.36 4.08
C ASN A 5 -6.08 -29.42 5.30
N PHE A 6 -5.04 -28.59 5.42
CA PHE A 6 -5.12 -27.40 6.25
C PHE A 6 -6.10 -26.44 5.57
N TYR A 7 -7.37 -26.56 5.89
CA TYR A 7 -8.31 -25.46 5.74
C TYR A 7 -7.79 -24.32 6.63
N MET A 8 -6.94 -23.46 6.05
CA MET A 8 -6.71 -22.14 6.63
C MET A 8 -8.04 -21.42 6.58
N ALA A 9 -8.70 -21.26 7.73
CA ALA A 9 -9.77 -20.27 7.86
C ALA A 9 -9.15 -18.94 7.44
N SER A 10 -9.46 -18.50 6.22
CA SER A 10 -9.02 -17.21 5.71
C SER A 10 -9.56 -16.17 6.68
N ILE A 11 -8.69 -15.30 7.21
CA ILE A 11 -9.17 -14.08 7.84
C ILE A 11 -10.04 -13.41 6.79
N GLU A 12 -11.35 -13.33 7.08
CA GLU A 12 -12.29 -12.72 6.17
C GLU A 12 -11.86 -11.27 5.96
N TYR A 13 -11.53 -10.91 4.72
CA TYR A 13 -11.11 -9.55 4.39
C TYR A 13 -12.26 -8.60 4.71
N ARG A 14 -12.06 -7.75 5.72
CA ARG A 14 -13.08 -6.82 6.16
C ARG A 14 -13.07 -5.58 5.28
N LYS A 15 -14.23 -5.24 4.76
CA LYS A 15 -14.43 -4.06 3.94
C LYS A 15 -14.42 -2.81 4.84
N VAL A 16 -13.44 -1.94 4.63
CA VAL A 16 -13.35 -0.64 5.30
C VAL A 16 -14.19 0.38 4.52
N ASN A 17 -14.82 1.30 5.24
CA ASN A 17 -15.59 2.37 4.58
C ASN A 17 -14.67 3.34 3.83
N PRO A 18 -15.18 4.05 2.79
CA PRO A 18 -14.35 4.91 1.93
C PRO A 18 -13.67 6.07 2.66
N SER A 19 -14.29 6.64 3.71
CA SER A 19 -13.70 7.75 4.47
C SER A 19 -12.49 7.29 5.28
N SER A 20 -12.63 6.19 6.04
CA SER A 20 -11.52 5.58 6.78
C SER A 20 -10.40 5.13 5.85
N TYR A 21 -10.73 4.52 4.71
CA TYR A 21 -9.71 4.13 3.73
C TYR A 21 -8.90 5.34 3.22
N LYS A 22 -9.56 6.47 2.97
CA LYS A 22 -8.90 7.72 2.55
C LYS A 22 -7.96 8.27 3.63
N GLU A 23 -8.37 8.18 4.89
CA GLU A 23 -7.54 8.57 6.03
C GLU A 23 -6.30 7.67 6.15
N TYR A 24 -6.48 6.36 6.13
CA TYR A 24 -5.39 5.39 6.17
C TYR A 24 -4.42 5.53 5.00
N MET A 25 -4.92 5.87 3.81
CA MET A 25 -4.07 6.22 2.68
C MET A 25 -3.19 7.45 2.94
N LYS A 26 -3.74 8.48 3.60
CA LYS A 26 -2.97 9.67 3.98
C LYS A 26 -1.88 9.31 4.97
N MET A 27 -2.21 8.54 6.01
CA MET A 27 -1.24 8.06 7.01
C MET A 27 -0.12 7.23 6.36
N ALA A 28 -0.48 6.24 5.54
CA ALA A 28 0.49 5.45 4.79
C ALA A 28 1.38 6.31 3.87
N SER A 29 0.81 7.32 3.21
CA SER A 29 1.57 8.22 2.34
C SER A 29 2.55 9.11 3.10
N MET A 30 2.21 9.55 4.32
CA MET A 30 3.12 10.29 5.20
C MET A 30 4.29 9.41 5.62
N LEU A 31 4.02 8.24 6.15
CA LEU A 31 5.06 7.27 6.53
C LEU A 31 5.96 6.87 5.34
N LEU A 32 5.38 6.66 4.15
CA LEU A 32 6.15 6.40 2.94
C LEU A 32 7.02 7.59 2.50
N ASN A 33 6.67 8.86 2.82
CA ASN A 33 7.56 10.00 2.59
C ASN A 33 8.80 9.92 3.48
N ASP A 34 8.61 9.60 4.76
CA ASP A 34 9.72 9.49 5.73
C ASP A 34 10.66 8.36 5.34
N ILE A 35 10.12 7.20 4.97
CA ILE A 35 10.90 6.05 4.47
C ILE A 35 11.62 6.39 3.16
N ALA A 36 10.96 7.11 2.25
CA ALA A 36 11.55 7.55 0.99
C ALA A 36 12.75 8.48 1.20
N SER A 37 12.62 9.42 2.15
CA SER A 37 13.69 10.33 2.55
C SER A 37 14.84 9.56 3.20
N TYR A 38 14.55 8.65 4.13
CA TYR A 38 15.54 7.80 4.80
C TYR A 38 16.33 6.93 3.81
N SER A 39 15.64 6.26 2.89
CA SER A 39 16.24 5.33 1.93
C SER A 39 16.81 6.02 0.68
N ASN A 40 16.63 7.33 0.54
CA ASN A 40 16.95 8.11 -0.67
C ASN A 40 16.35 7.50 -1.95
N LYS A 41 15.09 7.05 -1.86
CA LYS A 41 14.36 6.42 -2.96
C LYS A 41 13.06 7.14 -3.25
N LYS A 42 12.59 7.08 -4.50
CA LYS A 42 11.21 7.48 -4.81
C LYS A 42 10.23 6.44 -4.28
N LYS A 43 9.06 6.84 -3.78
CA LYS A 43 8.02 5.95 -3.21
C LYS A 43 7.74 4.69 -4.05
N LYS A 44 7.70 4.82 -5.37
CA LYS A 44 7.44 3.69 -6.29
C LYS A 44 8.54 2.61 -6.32
N TYR A 45 9.69 2.86 -5.68
CA TYR A 45 10.81 1.92 -5.60
C TYR A 45 11.07 1.43 -4.17
N ILE A 46 10.26 1.85 -3.20
CA ILE A 46 10.33 1.35 -1.83
C ILE A 46 9.82 -0.08 -1.82
N ILE A 47 10.56 -0.96 -1.18
CA ILE A 47 10.19 -2.36 -0.98
C ILE A 47 10.14 -2.66 0.52
N TYR A 48 9.59 -3.81 0.90
CA TYR A 48 9.40 -4.19 2.32
C TYR A 48 10.69 -4.12 3.14
N SER A 49 11.86 -4.44 2.57
CA SER A 49 13.14 -4.39 3.28
C SER A 49 13.57 -2.94 3.61
N ASP A 50 13.26 -1.97 2.76
CA ASP A 50 13.51 -0.55 3.05
C ASP A 50 12.68 -0.09 4.24
N ILE A 51 11.43 -0.56 4.32
CA ILE A 51 10.51 -0.25 5.41
C ILE A 51 11.02 -0.86 6.71
N ILE A 52 11.35 -2.14 6.72
CA ILE A 52 11.89 -2.84 7.89
C ILE A 52 13.16 -2.13 8.38
N SER A 53 14.10 -1.82 7.47
CA SER A 53 15.34 -1.11 7.81
C SER A 53 15.11 0.27 8.42
N TYR A 54 14.12 1.02 7.91
CA TYR A 54 13.73 2.32 8.49
C TYR A 54 13.30 2.14 9.95
N PHE A 55 12.44 1.17 10.21
CA PHE A 55 11.93 0.92 11.56
C PHE A 55 13.00 0.41 12.52
N GLU A 56 13.88 -0.50 12.07
CA GLU A 56 15.02 -0.98 12.86
C GLU A 56 16.03 0.11 13.23
N ASN A 57 16.11 1.17 12.42
CA ASN A 57 16.95 2.34 12.75
C ASN A 57 16.21 3.38 13.60
N THR A 58 14.88 3.41 13.55
CA THR A 58 14.07 4.38 14.30
C THR A 58 13.73 3.90 15.71
N TYR A 59 13.57 2.58 15.88
CA TYR A 59 13.15 1.96 17.14
C TYR A 59 14.11 0.83 17.52
N ASP A 60 14.33 0.63 18.82
CA ASP A 60 15.07 -0.55 19.34
C ASP A 60 14.17 -1.80 19.30
N ILE A 61 14.11 -2.44 18.14
CA ILE A 61 13.27 -3.61 17.87
C ILE A 61 14.09 -4.89 17.98
N LEU A 62 13.54 -5.87 18.71
CA LEU A 62 14.00 -7.25 18.70
C LEU A 62 12.93 -8.13 18.04
N PHE A 63 13.24 -8.69 16.88
CA PHE A 63 12.39 -9.69 16.27
C PHE A 63 12.62 -11.06 16.92
N THR A 64 11.54 -11.73 17.28
CA THR A 64 11.60 -13.06 17.88
C THR A 64 10.76 -14.02 17.04
N PHE A 65 11.41 -14.88 16.29
CA PHE A 65 10.72 -15.95 15.56
C PHE A 65 10.32 -17.05 16.54
N PHE A 66 9.11 -17.57 16.40
CA PHE A 66 8.64 -18.68 17.21
C PHE A 66 8.00 -19.79 16.39
N GLU A 67 8.03 -20.99 16.94
CA GLU A 67 7.23 -22.14 16.53
C GLU A 67 6.52 -22.72 17.74
N VAL A 68 5.34 -23.31 17.52
CA VAL A 68 4.63 -24.07 18.54
C VAL A 68 5.25 -25.46 18.63
N LYS A 69 5.59 -25.90 19.82
CA LYS A 69 6.12 -27.27 20.03
C LYS A 69 5.09 -28.31 19.56
N LYS A 70 5.45 -29.08 18.58
CA LYS A 70 4.76 -30.32 18.23
C LYS A 70 5.57 -31.48 18.80
N ASN A 71 5.04 -32.09 19.88
CA ASN A 71 5.63 -33.27 20.52
C ASN A 71 7.15 -33.19 20.74
N ASN A 72 7.63 -33.45 21.91
CA ASN A 72 8.99 -33.48 22.48
C ASN A 72 10.19 -33.83 21.57
N LYS A 73 10.18 -33.48 20.30
CA LYS A 73 11.33 -33.66 19.40
C LYS A 73 12.29 -32.49 19.59
N ILE A 74 13.44 -32.78 20.16
CA ILE A 74 14.61 -31.90 20.19
C ILE A 74 15.11 -31.77 18.75
N ILE A 75 14.97 -30.58 18.16
CA ILE A 75 15.55 -30.25 16.86
C ILE A 75 16.94 -29.66 17.11
N PRO A 76 18.00 -30.13 16.41
CA PRO A 76 19.33 -29.57 16.54
C PRO A 76 19.36 -28.07 16.20
N SER A 77 20.15 -27.30 16.94
CA SER A 77 20.08 -25.84 17.08
C SER A 77 20.66 -24.99 15.93
N THR A 78 21.14 -25.58 14.83
CA THR A 78 22.00 -24.88 13.88
C THR A 78 21.28 -24.01 12.83
N ASP A 79 19.98 -24.25 12.56
CA ASP A 79 19.20 -23.45 11.60
C ASP A 79 17.75 -23.24 12.04
N LEU A 80 17.57 -22.79 13.29
CA LEU A 80 16.23 -22.60 13.85
C LEU A 80 15.44 -21.47 13.24
N ILE A 81 16.11 -20.41 12.73
CA ILE A 81 15.47 -19.27 12.13
C ILE A 81 15.46 -19.40 10.61
N LYS A 82 14.29 -19.72 10.07
CA LYS A 82 14.08 -19.92 8.61
C LYS A 82 14.11 -18.63 7.79
N HIS A 83 13.83 -17.49 8.41
CA HIS A 83 13.63 -16.21 7.74
C HIS A 83 14.52 -15.09 8.30
N LYS A 84 15.73 -15.44 8.73
CA LYS A 84 16.73 -14.51 9.26
C LYS A 84 17.11 -13.38 8.29
N ASP A 85 16.94 -13.62 6.99
CA ASP A 85 17.20 -12.64 5.94
C ASP A 85 16.24 -11.44 5.92
N LEU A 86 15.15 -11.49 6.69
CA LEU A 86 14.15 -10.42 6.71
C LEU A 86 14.48 -9.27 7.68
N VAL A 87 15.25 -9.53 8.73
CA VAL A 87 15.49 -8.61 9.85
C VAL A 87 16.94 -8.70 10.35
N ARG A 88 17.42 -7.66 11.06
CA ARG A 88 18.81 -7.61 11.54
C ARG A 88 19.02 -8.23 12.93
N ASN A 89 18.07 -7.95 13.85
CA ASN A 89 18.15 -8.41 15.24
C ASN A 89 17.08 -9.47 15.49
N GLU A 90 17.48 -10.74 15.49
CA GLU A 90 16.55 -11.85 15.63
C GLU A 90 16.90 -12.80 16.77
N LYS A 91 15.87 -13.40 17.36
CA LYS A 91 15.94 -14.52 18.31
C LYS A 91 14.92 -15.58 17.93
N PHE A 92 15.10 -16.77 18.49
CA PHE A 92 14.16 -17.88 18.30
C PHE A 92 13.65 -18.39 19.64
N LYS A 93 12.37 -18.78 19.70
CA LYS A 93 11.73 -19.42 20.85
C LYS A 93 10.75 -20.50 20.43
N PHE A 94 10.67 -21.57 21.23
CA PHE A 94 9.53 -22.47 21.21
C PHE A 94 8.47 -21.98 22.19
N LEU A 95 7.21 -21.98 21.77
CA LEU A 95 6.07 -21.64 22.59
C LEU A 95 5.16 -22.87 22.75
N ASP A 96 4.66 -23.09 23.96
CA ASP A 96 3.75 -24.20 24.29
C ASP A 96 2.29 -23.76 24.40
N ASP A 97 2.00 -22.50 24.06
CA ASP A 97 0.71 -21.88 24.29
C ASP A 97 -0.26 -22.12 23.11
N ASP A 98 -1.49 -22.50 23.43
CA ASP A 98 -2.60 -22.58 22.47
C ASP A 98 -2.84 -21.25 21.74
N LEU A 99 -2.60 -20.11 22.38
CA LEU A 99 -2.68 -18.79 21.75
C LEU A 99 -1.64 -18.66 20.63
N ALA A 100 -0.41 -19.12 20.87
CA ALA A 100 0.65 -19.08 19.87
C ALA A 100 0.29 -19.85 18.58
N SER A 101 -0.55 -20.89 18.70
CA SER A 101 -1.05 -21.62 17.55
C SER A 101 -2.05 -20.84 16.69
N LYS A 102 -2.58 -19.70 17.18
CA LYS A 102 -3.65 -18.91 16.55
C LYS A 102 -3.18 -17.53 16.06
N ILE A 103 -1.93 -17.13 16.36
CA ILE A 103 -1.37 -15.84 15.99
C ILE A 103 -0.29 -15.97 14.93
N SER A 104 -0.23 -14.99 14.02
CA SER A 104 0.86 -14.83 13.06
C SER A 104 1.98 -13.96 13.58
N GLY A 105 1.67 -13.00 14.44
CA GLY A 105 2.62 -12.12 15.11
C GLY A 105 2.00 -11.39 16.29
N VAL A 106 2.85 -10.77 17.09
CA VAL A 106 2.45 -9.92 18.22
C VAL A 106 3.54 -8.92 18.56
N THR A 107 3.13 -7.68 18.80
CA THR A 107 4.02 -6.60 19.29
C THR A 107 3.88 -6.48 20.81
N ILE A 108 5.00 -6.61 21.51
CA ILE A 108 5.08 -6.54 22.97
C ILE A 108 6.06 -5.42 23.36
N PRO A 109 5.60 -4.28 23.90
CA PRO A 109 6.47 -3.25 24.42
C PRO A 109 7.15 -3.74 25.71
N ASN A 110 8.46 -3.61 25.80
CA ASN A 110 9.19 -3.95 27.02
C ASN A 110 9.30 -2.72 27.93
N LYS A 111 8.65 -2.80 29.09
CA LYS A 111 8.57 -1.70 30.08
C LYS A 111 9.90 -1.33 30.74
N HIS A 112 10.89 -2.21 30.73
CA HIS A 112 12.11 -2.02 31.52
C HIS A 112 13.25 -1.31 30.76
N ASN A 113 13.29 -1.42 29.43
CA ASN A 113 14.42 -0.90 28.64
C ASN A 113 14.01 -0.25 27.30
N ASN A 114 12.76 0.19 27.17
CA ASN A 114 12.19 0.75 25.92
C ASN A 114 12.34 -0.15 24.69
N LYS A 115 12.79 -1.39 24.87
CA LYS A 115 12.95 -2.35 23.77
C LYS A 115 11.61 -2.91 23.36
N ILE A 116 11.37 -2.97 22.07
CA ILE A 116 10.14 -3.51 21.50
C ILE A 116 10.43 -4.92 21.00
N ILE A 117 9.59 -5.87 21.39
CA ILE A 117 9.69 -7.24 20.92
C ILE A 117 8.56 -7.50 19.93
N ILE A 118 8.91 -7.84 18.70
CA ILE A 118 7.95 -8.30 17.68
C ILE A 118 8.15 -9.81 17.52
N MET A 119 7.16 -10.59 17.95
CA MET A 119 7.18 -12.04 17.82
C MET A 119 6.47 -12.46 16.52
N LEU A 120 7.05 -13.40 15.78
CA LEU A 120 6.62 -13.83 14.46
C LEU A 120 6.54 -15.35 14.37
N ASN A 121 5.41 -15.88 13.94
CA ASN A 121 5.24 -17.30 13.69
C ASN A 121 5.95 -17.71 12.41
N GLN A 122 7.13 -18.33 12.51
CA GLN A 122 7.92 -18.70 11.33
C GLN A 122 7.41 -19.97 10.60
N ALA A 123 6.39 -20.63 11.12
CA ALA A 123 5.71 -21.72 10.39
C ALA A 123 4.84 -21.18 9.23
N MET A 124 4.60 -19.86 9.19
CA MET A 124 3.85 -19.20 8.11
C MET A 124 4.71 -19.07 6.85
N PRO A 125 4.08 -19.00 5.65
CA PRO A 125 4.78 -18.67 4.40
C PRO A 125 5.46 -17.30 4.48
N LYS A 126 6.62 -17.14 3.81
CA LYS A 126 7.43 -15.90 3.81
C LYS A 126 6.60 -14.65 3.52
N GLN A 127 5.71 -14.69 2.55
CA GLN A 127 4.82 -13.57 2.20
C GLN A 127 3.91 -13.16 3.36
N ARG A 128 3.42 -14.13 4.13
CA ARG A 128 2.60 -13.86 5.32
C ARG A 128 3.44 -13.25 6.43
N ILE A 129 4.66 -13.74 6.64
CA ILE A 129 5.58 -13.18 7.64
C ILE A 129 5.91 -11.73 7.32
N ILE A 130 6.25 -11.40 6.05
CA ILE A 130 6.50 -10.02 5.65
C ILE A 130 5.28 -9.13 5.91
N PHE A 131 4.08 -9.58 5.52
CA PHE A 131 2.85 -8.82 5.81
C PHE A 131 2.65 -8.62 7.31
N THR A 132 2.88 -9.67 8.10
CA THR A 132 2.77 -9.58 9.57
C THR A 132 3.78 -8.59 10.14
N ILE A 133 5.04 -8.60 9.68
CA ILE A 133 6.02 -7.59 10.10
C ILE A 133 5.49 -6.18 9.82
N LEU A 134 5.07 -5.90 8.60
CA LEU A 134 4.54 -4.57 8.24
C LEU A 134 3.33 -4.18 9.08
N HIS A 135 2.44 -5.11 9.37
CA HIS A 135 1.26 -4.90 10.20
C HIS A 135 1.64 -4.54 11.65
N GLU A 136 2.57 -5.30 12.25
CA GLU A 136 3.06 -5.03 13.61
C GLU A 136 3.83 -3.70 13.69
N LEU A 137 4.58 -3.33 12.65
CA LEU A 137 5.25 -2.04 12.55
C LEU A 137 4.26 -0.87 12.46
N VAL A 138 3.10 -1.06 11.82
CA VAL A 138 2.02 -0.07 11.81
C VAL A 138 1.45 0.12 13.22
N HIS A 139 1.17 -0.98 13.94
CA HIS A 139 0.73 -0.89 15.33
C HIS A 139 1.77 -0.17 16.20
N LEU A 140 3.04 -0.47 16.03
CA LEU A 140 4.11 0.21 16.74
C LEU A 140 4.10 1.72 16.47
N HIS A 141 3.98 2.12 15.22
CA HIS A 141 4.10 3.52 14.82
C HIS A 141 2.89 4.38 15.21
N PHE A 142 1.68 3.87 14.97
CA PHE A 142 0.47 4.66 15.13
C PHE A 142 -0.27 4.42 16.45
N HIS A 143 -0.08 3.27 17.09
CA HIS A 143 -0.88 2.89 18.25
C HIS A 143 -0.10 2.82 19.57
N ASN A 144 1.22 2.61 19.54
CA ASN A 144 2.01 2.37 20.75
C ASN A 144 2.90 3.53 21.20
N THR A 145 3.14 4.55 20.37
CA THR A 145 4.13 5.57 20.67
C THR A 145 3.65 6.65 21.64
N ASN A 146 2.34 6.83 21.81
CA ASN A 146 1.79 7.99 22.57
C ASN A 146 0.86 7.63 23.74
N GLN A 147 0.69 6.37 24.12
CA GLN A 147 -0.27 6.01 25.16
C GLN A 147 0.36 5.45 26.43
N LYS A 148 -0.05 6.00 27.58
CA LYS A 148 0.25 5.48 28.93
C LYS A 148 -0.24 4.04 29.18
N LYS A 149 -1.07 3.48 28.29
CA LYS A 149 -1.51 2.08 28.29
C LYS A 149 -0.76 1.34 27.19
N HIS A 150 0.16 0.47 27.58
CA HIS A 150 0.84 -0.44 26.64
C HIS A 150 -0.18 -1.47 26.14
N LEU A 151 -0.73 -1.25 24.95
CA LEU A 151 -1.59 -2.20 24.27
C LEU A 151 -0.72 -3.30 23.66
N ILE A 152 -1.11 -4.54 23.84
CA ILE A 152 -0.53 -5.69 23.14
C ILE A 152 -1.41 -5.97 21.94
N PHE A 153 -0.84 -5.82 20.75
CA PHE A 153 -1.52 -6.16 19.51
C PHE A 153 -1.07 -7.54 19.06
N ALA A 154 -2.02 -8.40 18.75
CA ALA A 154 -1.74 -9.75 18.26
C ALA A 154 -2.47 -9.98 16.94
N SER A 155 -1.71 -10.10 15.88
CA SER A 155 -2.23 -10.47 14.55
C SER A 155 -2.68 -11.92 14.56
N LYS A 156 -3.99 -12.14 14.58
CA LYS A 156 -4.59 -13.48 14.55
C LYS A 156 -4.71 -13.98 13.11
N PHE A 157 -4.49 -15.26 12.88
CA PHE A 157 -4.86 -15.92 11.64
C PHE A 157 -6.11 -16.81 11.80
N SER A 158 -6.59 -16.98 13.05
CA SER A 158 -7.85 -17.63 13.37
C SER A 158 -8.51 -16.98 14.57
N GLY A 159 -9.84 -16.99 14.63
CA GLY A 159 -10.62 -16.42 15.72
C GLY A 159 -11.11 -14.98 15.45
N VAL A 160 -11.81 -14.40 16.41
CA VAL A 160 -12.43 -13.09 16.33
C VAL A 160 -11.68 -12.09 17.19
N TYR A 161 -11.51 -10.85 16.71
CA TYR A 161 -11.00 -9.75 17.52
C TYR A 161 -12.10 -9.19 18.44
N PRO A 162 -11.73 -8.73 19.66
CA PRO A 162 -12.64 -7.90 20.45
C PRO A 162 -13.11 -6.67 19.63
N SER A 163 -14.36 -6.24 19.84
CA SER A 163 -14.97 -5.16 19.06
C SER A 163 -14.20 -3.85 19.11
N GLU A 164 -13.61 -3.55 20.28
CA GLU A 164 -12.79 -2.36 20.51
C GLU A 164 -11.44 -2.37 19.77
N MET A 165 -10.93 -3.56 19.43
CA MET A 165 -9.67 -3.71 18.68
C MET A 165 -9.87 -3.64 17.16
N ILE A 166 -11.09 -3.86 16.71
CA ILE A 166 -11.43 -3.93 15.29
C ILE A 166 -10.98 -2.71 14.49
N PRO A 167 -11.20 -1.45 14.91
CA PRO A 167 -10.74 -0.28 14.17
C PRO A 167 -9.23 -0.21 13.99
N PHE A 168 -8.46 -0.57 15.02
CA PHE A 168 -6.99 -0.59 14.97
C PHE A 168 -6.47 -1.66 14.03
N GLU A 169 -7.12 -2.83 14.03
CA GLU A 169 -6.76 -3.93 13.13
C GLU A 169 -7.09 -3.61 11.66
N ASP A 170 -8.22 -2.94 11.40
CA ASP A 170 -8.58 -2.49 10.06
C ASP A 170 -7.59 -1.44 9.55
N GLU A 171 -7.23 -0.47 10.37
CA GLU A 171 -6.22 0.53 10.07
C GLU A 171 -4.88 -0.11 9.76
N ALA A 172 -4.38 -0.99 10.65
CA ALA A 172 -3.11 -1.68 10.47
C ALA A 172 -3.10 -2.54 9.20
N ASN A 173 -4.17 -3.27 8.91
CA ASN A 173 -4.29 -4.08 7.70
C ASN A 173 -4.25 -3.24 6.41
N VAL A 174 -4.97 -2.12 6.38
CA VAL A 174 -4.98 -1.25 5.20
C VAL A 174 -3.64 -0.57 5.01
N ILE A 175 -3.07 0.02 6.07
CA ILE A 175 -1.77 0.70 5.98
C ILE A 175 -0.67 -0.29 5.61
N ALA A 176 -0.59 -1.48 6.25
CA ALA A 176 0.38 -2.52 5.89
C ALA A 176 0.25 -2.95 4.43
N SER A 177 -0.96 -3.08 3.90
CA SER A 177 -1.19 -3.38 2.49
C SER A 177 -0.68 -2.28 1.55
N LEU A 178 -0.86 -1.00 1.94
CA LEU A 178 -0.36 0.18 1.22
C LEU A 178 1.17 0.31 1.30
N LEU A 179 1.77 -0.08 2.40
CA LEU A 179 3.22 -0.15 2.58
C LEU A 179 3.81 -1.29 1.75
N PHE A 180 3.17 -2.46 1.73
CA PHE A 180 3.64 -3.63 1.00
C PHE A 180 3.69 -3.40 -0.52
N CYS A 181 2.74 -2.66 -1.08
CA CYS A 181 2.74 -2.19 -2.46
C CYS A 181 2.09 -0.81 -2.52
N SER A 182 2.91 0.24 -2.58
CA SER A 182 2.41 1.62 -2.61
C SER A 182 1.51 1.87 -3.82
N THR A 183 0.66 2.88 -3.73
CA THR A 183 -0.22 3.25 -4.86
C THR A 183 0.59 3.61 -6.09
N GLU A 184 1.69 4.35 -5.92
CA GLU A 184 2.59 4.75 -7.00
C GLU A 184 3.30 3.56 -7.63
N GLN A 185 3.68 2.57 -6.83
CA GLN A 185 4.29 1.33 -7.30
C GLN A 185 3.28 0.48 -8.08
N LEU A 186 2.07 0.27 -7.53
CA LEU A 186 1.00 -0.47 -8.17
C LEU A 186 0.61 0.16 -9.52
N GLU A 187 0.41 1.48 -9.56
CA GLU A 187 0.14 2.20 -10.80
C GLU A 187 1.26 2.07 -11.83
N THR A 188 2.53 2.03 -11.37
CA THR A 188 3.67 1.81 -12.26
C THR A 188 3.59 0.44 -12.93
N PHE A 189 3.23 -0.60 -12.21
CA PHE A 189 3.02 -1.94 -12.77
C PHE A 189 1.83 -1.98 -13.75
N LEU A 190 0.70 -1.40 -13.37
CA LEU A 190 -0.51 -1.38 -14.21
C LEU A 190 -0.30 -0.59 -15.52
N LEU A 191 0.39 0.56 -15.45
CA LEU A 191 0.73 1.35 -16.64
C LEU A 191 1.69 0.62 -17.58
N ARG A 192 2.57 -0.24 -17.03
CA ARG A 192 3.46 -1.13 -17.81
C ARG A 192 2.75 -2.39 -18.30
N LYS A 193 1.48 -2.60 -17.95
CA LYS A 193 0.71 -3.82 -18.26
C LYS A 193 1.38 -5.09 -17.70
N SER A 194 2.01 -4.97 -16.53
CA SER A 194 2.64 -6.11 -15.85
C SER A 194 1.58 -7.17 -15.51
N SER A 195 1.93 -8.45 -15.68
CA SER A 195 1.03 -9.55 -15.32
C SER A 195 0.83 -9.63 -13.80
N PHE A 196 -0.30 -10.19 -13.39
CA PHE A 196 -0.62 -10.39 -11.96
C PHE A 196 0.49 -11.18 -11.23
N SER A 197 0.97 -12.27 -11.83
CA SER A 197 2.05 -13.08 -11.27
C SER A 197 3.38 -12.33 -11.19
N TYR A 198 3.69 -11.49 -12.19
CA TYR A 198 4.87 -10.64 -12.15
C TYR A 198 4.80 -9.64 -11.00
N ILE A 199 3.64 -9.00 -10.76
CA ILE A 199 3.47 -8.09 -9.63
C ILE A 199 3.66 -8.82 -8.30
N CYS A 200 3.07 -10.02 -8.13
CA CYS A 200 3.29 -10.85 -6.95
C CYS A 200 4.78 -11.13 -6.71
N SER A 201 5.54 -11.50 -7.75
CA SER A 201 6.97 -11.81 -7.63
C SER A 201 7.80 -10.58 -7.25
N GLN A 202 7.50 -9.42 -7.84
CA GLN A 202 8.25 -8.18 -7.59
C GLN A 202 7.97 -7.57 -6.22
N THR A 203 6.75 -7.75 -5.70
CA THR A 203 6.35 -7.20 -4.40
C THR A 203 6.47 -8.20 -3.25
N CYS A 204 6.72 -9.47 -3.52
CA CYS A 204 6.61 -10.57 -2.57
C CYS A 204 5.20 -10.71 -1.95
N MET A 205 4.16 -10.19 -2.58
CA MET A 205 2.78 -10.38 -2.12
C MET A 205 2.24 -11.75 -2.50
N SER A 206 1.41 -12.33 -1.63
CA SER A 206 0.62 -13.50 -2.01
C SER A 206 -0.45 -13.13 -3.03
N LYS A 207 -0.96 -14.13 -3.78
CA LYS A 207 -2.04 -13.91 -4.74
C LYS A 207 -3.29 -13.31 -4.11
N SER A 208 -3.65 -13.71 -2.89
CA SER A 208 -4.79 -13.14 -2.15
C SER A 208 -4.52 -11.70 -1.69
N ALA A 209 -3.31 -11.41 -1.20
CA ALA A 209 -2.95 -10.06 -0.78
C ALA A 209 -2.98 -9.07 -1.96
N LEU A 210 -2.42 -9.45 -3.12
CA LEU A 210 -2.47 -8.60 -4.32
C LEU A 210 -3.90 -8.45 -4.85
N HIS A 211 -4.72 -9.52 -4.79
CA HIS A 211 -6.14 -9.43 -5.16
C HIS A 211 -6.85 -8.34 -4.35
N ASN A 212 -6.74 -8.38 -3.03
CA ASN A 212 -7.37 -7.39 -2.15
C ASN A 212 -6.78 -5.99 -2.35
N ARG A 213 -5.47 -5.88 -2.56
CA ARG A 213 -4.80 -4.60 -2.84
C ARG A 213 -5.29 -3.95 -4.12
N LEU A 214 -5.46 -4.73 -5.19
CA LEU A 214 -6.04 -4.28 -6.46
C LEU A 214 -7.51 -3.89 -6.30
N LEU A 215 -8.30 -4.74 -5.63
CA LEU A 215 -9.72 -4.46 -5.38
C LEU A 215 -9.91 -3.12 -4.68
N ASN A 216 -9.13 -2.86 -3.62
CA ASN A 216 -9.16 -1.58 -2.91
C ASN A 216 -8.71 -0.41 -3.79
N TYR A 217 -7.67 -0.59 -4.60
CA TYR A 217 -7.21 0.43 -5.53
C TYR A 217 -8.30 0.81 -6.54
N LEU A 218 -8.93 -0.18 -7.14
CA LEU A 218 -9.98 0.04 -8.15
C LEU A 218 -11.22 0.71 -7.54
N GLN A 219 -11.63 0.29 -6.33
CA GLN A 219 -12.78 0.87 -5.65
C GLN A 219 -12.51 2.27 -5.11
N HIS A 220 -11.44 2.44 -4.34
CA HIS A 220 -11.22 3.67 -3.59
C HIS A 220 -10.43 4.73 -4.37
N ILE A 221 -9.57 4.32 -5.29
CA ILE A 221 -8.79 5.26 -6.10
C ILE A 221 -9.42 5.49 -7.45
N LEU A 222 -9.83 4.45 -8.17
CA LEU A 222 -10.48 4.60 -9.48
C LEU A 222 -12.00 4.77 -9.39
N THR A 223 -12.57 4.69 -8.17
CA THR A 223 -14.00 4.91 -7.89
C THR A 223 -14.93 3.95 -8.63
N MET A 224 -14.47 2.73 -8.87
CA MET A 224 -15.28 1.67 -9.49
C MET A 224 -16.25 1.06 -8.46
N SER A 225 -17.39 0.56 -8.93
CA SER A 225 -18.24 -0.31 -8.11
C SER A 225 -17.50 -1.58 -7.71
N TYR A 226 -17.94 -2.24 -6.63
CA TYR A 226 -17.34 -3.52 -6.20
C TYR A 226 -17.35 -4.56 -7.33
N GLN A 227 -18.47 -4.68 -8.04
CA GLN A 227 -18.62 -5.66 -9.12
C GLN A 227 -17.65 -5.40 -10.28
N GLN A 228 -17.52 -4.14 -10.70
CA GLN A 228 -16.56 -3.75 -11.73
C GLN A 228 -15.12 -4.02 -11.30
N ALA A 229 -14.77 -3.64 -10.07
CA ALA A 229 -13.44 -3.87 -9.53
C ALA A 229 -13.09 -5.36 -9.44
N LEU A 230 -14.04 -6.19 -8.98
CA LEU A 230 -13.88 -7.63 -8.89
C LEU A 230 -13.68 -8.26 -10.28
N ASP A 231 -14.48 -7.88 -11.27
CA ASP A 231 -14.32 -8.34 -12.65
C ASP A 231 -12.90 -8.06 -13.17
N TYR A 232 -12.42 -6.83 -13.06
CA TYR A 232 -11.06 -6.49 -13.50
C TYR A 232 -9.99 -7.31 -12.76
N VAL A 233 -10.11 -7.50 -11.45
CA VAL A 233 -9.14 -8.27 -10.67
C VAL A 233 -9.13 -9.74 -11.10
N LEU A 234 -10.27 -10.34 -11.36
CA LEU A 234 -10.38 -11.73 -11.84
C LEU A 234 -9.75 -11.88 -13.22
N ARG A 235 -10.09 -11.02 -14.16
CA ARG A 235 -9.54 -11.01 -15.53
C ARG A 235 -8.02 -10.81 -15.54
N LEU A 236 -7.49 -9.95 -14.66
CA LEU A 236 -6.04 -9.80 -14.48
C LEU A 236 -5.37 -11.05 -13.93
N ARG A 237 -6.02 -11.75 -12.98
CA ARG A 237 -5.51 -13.02 -12.42
C ARG A 237 -5.47 -14.13 -13.46
N GLU A 238 -6.40 -14.14 -14.38
CA GLU A 238 -6.46 -15.08 -15.53
C GLU A 238 -5.49 -14.69 -16.64
N GLY A 239 -4.84 -13.54 -16.54
CA GLY A 239 -3.84 -13.07 -17.51
C GLY A 239 -4.44 -12.45 -18.77
N GLU A 240 -5.68 -11.97 -18.69
CA GLU A 240 -6.36 -11.33 -19.82
C GLU A 240 -5.66 -10.01 -20.19
N LYS A 241 -5.05 -9.97 -21.37
CA LYS A 241 -4.32 -8.79 -21.86
C LYS A 241 -5.23 -7.58 -22.02
N LYS A 242 -6.48 -7.78 -22.46
CA LYS A 242 -7.46 -6.70 -22.67
C LYS A 242 -7.73 -5.92 -21.38
N ALA A 243 -7.93 -6.59 -20.25
CA ALA A 243 -8.10 -5.96 -18.94
C ALA A 243 -6.90 -5.06 -18.56
N SER A 244 -5.67 -5.50 -18.86
CA SER A 244 -4.46 -4.69 -18.61
C SER A 244 -4.41 -3.43 -19.47
N TYR A 245 -4.85 -3.48 -20.73
CA TYR A 245 -4.92 -2.31 -21.62
C TYR A 245 -6.01 -1.32 -21.19
N GLU A 246 -7.19 -1.82 -20.84
CA GLU A 246 -8.31 -1.01 -20.35
C GLU A 246 -7.92 -0.25 -19.07
N LEU A 247 -7.35 -0.94 -18.08
CA LEU A 247 -6.88 -0.31 -16.84
C LEU A 247 -5.78 0.72 -17.09
N LYS A 248 -4.83 0.45 -17.98
CA LYS A 248 -3.82 1.44 -18.37
C LYS A 248 -4.48 2.71 -18.89
N THR A 249 -5.48 2.59 -19.77
CA THR A 249 -6.21 3.73 -20.35
C THR A 249 -6.92 4.52 -19.25
N ILE A 250 -7.68 3.85 -18.38
CA ILE A 250 -8.41 4.48 -17.27
C ILE A 250 -7.45 5.24 -16.32
N ILE A 251 -6.33 4.60 -15.94
CA ILE A 251 -5.34 5.23 -15.07
C ILE A 251 -4.71 6.46 -15.75
N SER A 252 -4.38 6.35 -17.03
CA SER A 252 -3.77 7.46 -17.80
C SER A 252 -4.72 8.65 -17.90
N GLN A 253 -5.99 8.42 -18.21
CA GLN A 253 -7.04 9.46 -18.28
C GLN A 253 -7.23 10.14 -16.92
N LYS A 254 -7.30 9.36 -15.83
CA LYS A 254 -7.43 9.92 -14.48
C LYS A 254 -6.23 10.78 -14.08
N LYS A 255 -5.01 10.36 -14.42
CA LYS A 255 -3.79 11.14 -14.16
C LYS A 255 -3.79 12.44 -14.95
N GLN A 256 -4.21 12.40 -16.21
CA GLN A 256 -4.34 13.59 -17.04
C GLN A 256 -5.37 14.57 -16.46
N ALA A 257 -6.57 14.09 -16.13
CA ALA A 257 -7.62 14.91 -15.51
C ALA A 257 -7.16 15.54 -14.18
N LYS A 258 -6.44 14.80 -13.32
CA LYS A 258 -5.88 15.33 -12.09
C LYS A 258 -4.80 16.40 -12.35
N SER A 259 -3.93 16.18 -13.34
CA SER A 259 -2.92 17.17 -13.74
C SER A 259 -3.59 18.45 -14.25
N SER A 260 -4.57 18.33 -15.15
CA SER A 260 -5.32 19.48 -15.68
C SER A 260 -6.02 20.28 -14.57
N LYS A 261 -6.70 19.60 -13.65
CA LYS A 261 -7.35 20.26 -12.50
C LYS A 261 -6.35 20.97 -11.60
N ASN A 262 -5.20 20.39 -11.34
CA ASN A 262 -4.16 21.05 -10.53
C ASN A 262 -3.57 22.27 -11.24
N THR A 263 -3.37 22.21 -12.55
CA THR A 263 -2.90 23.34 -13.35
C THR A 263 -3.93 24.48 -13.32
N PHE A 264 -5.21 24.16 -13.50
CA PHE A 264 -6.29 25.14 -13.39
C PHE A 264 -6.33 25.81 -12.01
N ILE A 265 -6.23 25.03 -10.91
CA ILE A 265 -6.20 25.58 -9.55
C ILE A 265 -4.99 26.52 -9.36
N LYS A 266 -3.81 26.13 -9.82
CA LYS A 266 -2.62 26.98 -9.76
C LYS A 266 -2.84 28.31 -10.49
N MET A 267 -3.38 28.23 -11.70
CA MET A 267 -3.65 29.42 -12.51
C MET A 267 -4.68 30.35 -11.86
N SER A 268 -5.78 29.78 -11.33
CA SER A 268 -6.85 30.55 -10.68
C SER A 268 -6.42 31.16 -9.33
N SER A 269 -5.42 30.60 -8.67
CA SER A 269 -4.88 31.11 -7.39
C SER A 269 -3.68 32.06 -7.55
N GLY A 270 -3.33 32.43 -8.78
CA GLY A 270 -2.20 33.34 -9.05
C GLY A 270 -0.81 32.71 -8.84
N LEU A 271 -0.73 31.39 -8.67
CA LEU A 271 0.54 30.69 -8.56
C LEU A 271 1.19 30.55 -9.94
N SER A 272 2.53 30.66 -9.97
CA SER A 272 3.28 30.51 -11.23
C SER A 272 3.09 29.10 -11.81
N VAL A 273 2.75 29.06 -13.09
CA VAL A 273 2.56 27.83 -13.86
C VAL A 273 3.61 27.81 -14.98
N THR A 274 4.27 26.67 -15.17
CA THR A 274 5.23 26.54 -16.26
C THR A 274 4.51 26.42 -17.61
N GLN A 275 5.17 26.89 -18.69
CA GLN A 275 4.64 26.76 -20.05
C GLN A 275 4.29 25.29 -20.39
N SER A 276 5.10 24.33 -19.95
CA SER A 276 4.83 22.89 -20.14
C SER A 276 3.55 22.42 -19.41
N GLU A 277 3.28 22.91 -18.19
CA GLU A 277 2.04 22.60 -17.46
C GLU A 277 0.82 23.20 -18.18
N CYS A 278 0.92 24.42 -18.71
CA CYS A 278 -0.14 25.06 -19.50
C CYS A 278 -0.40 24.28 -20.80
N HIS A 279 0.61 23.92 -21.55
CA HIS A 279 0.43 23.11 -22.76
C HIS A 279 -0.27 21.78 -22.48
N LYS A 280 0.12 21.05 -21.43
CA LYS A 280 -0.55 19.82 -21.02
C LYS A 280 -1.99 20.04 -20.59
N TYR A 281 -2.28 21.16 -19.94
CA TYR A 281 -3.63 21.53 -19.54
C TYR A 281 -4.55 21.78 -20.72
N LEU A 282 -4.04 22.49 -21.76
CA LEU A 282 -4.80 22.84 -22.96
C LEU A 282 -4.92 21.67 -23.95
N GLN A 283 -3.98 20.72 -23.91
CA GLN A 283 -3.99 19.53 -24.75
C GLN A 283 -5.24 18.67 -24.48
N GLY A 284 -6.05 18.44 -25.47
CA GLY A 284 -7.29 17.64 -25.34
C GLY A 284 -8.57 18.45 -25.13
N LYS A 285 -8.51 19.77 -24.87
CA LYS A 285 -9.69 20.62 -24.80
C LYS A 285 -10.30 20.81 -26.18
N SER A 286 -11.63 20.80 -26.29
CA SER A 286 -12.35 21.14 -27.50
C SER A 286 -12.17 22.62 -27.87
N SER A 287 -12.48 23.00 -29.13
CA SER A 287 -12.43 24.40 -29.56
C SER A 287 -13.33 25.30 -28.70
N LYS A 288 -14.50 24.81 -28.29
CA LYS A 288 -15.39 25.55 -27.36
C LYS A 288 -14.77 25.78 -26.00
N GLU A 289 -14.12 24.76 -25.41
CA GLU A 289 -13.44 24.87 -24.15
C GLU A 289 -12.22 25.80 -24.21
N LEU A 290 -11.51 25.84 -25.35
CA LEU A 290 -10.41 26.78 -25.57
C LEU A 290 -10.88 28.23 -25.62
N ILE A 291 -12.06 28.50 -26.21
CA ILE A 291 -12.66 29.83 -26.22
C ILE A 291 -12.97 30.30 -24.79
N LEU A 292 -13.54 29.42 -23.94
CA LEU A 292 -13.78 29.75 -22.50
C LEU A 292 -12.48 30.01 -21.75
N GLU A 293 -11.42 29.27 -22.04
CA GLU A 293 -10.10 29.53 -21.45
C GLU A 293 -9.51 30.87 -21.93
N LEU A 294 -9.78 31.29 -23.17
CA LEU A 294 -9.36 32.58 -23.69
C LEU A 294 -10.08 33.73 -22.98
N GLU A 295 -11.40 33.59 -22.79
CA GLU A 295 -12.19 34.56 -22.03
C GLU A 295 -11.69 34.69 -20.59
N TYR A 296 -11.36 33.57 -19.95
CA TYR A 296 -10.76 33.55 -18.62
C TYR A 296 -9.38 34.23 -18.60
N ALA A 297 -8.52 33.96 -19.58
CA ALA A 297 -7.20 34.54 -19.70
C ALA A 297 -7.28 36.08 -19.87
N HIS A 298 -8.22 36.57 -20.68
CA HIS A 298 -8.50 38.00 -20.84
C HIS A 298 -8.99 38.64 -19.52
N ALA A 299 -9.98 38.00 -18.86
CA ALA A 299 -10.54 38.50 -17.60
C ALA A 299 -9.52 38.55 -16.46
N THR A 300 -8.50 37.71 -16.48
CA THR A 300 -7.44 37.62 -15.48
C THR A 300 -6.13 38.30 -15.90
N HIS A 301 -6.09 38.98 -17.04
CA HIS A 301 -4.89 39.56 -17.65
C HIS A 301 -3.69 38.61 -17.74
N ASN A 302 -3.95 37.32 -17.98
CA ASN A 302 -2.93 36.29 -18.07
C ASN A 302 -2.44 36.14 -19.53
N HIS A 303 -1.55 37.02 -19.95
CA HIS A 303 -1.04 37.07 -21.34
C HIS A 303 -0.34 35.77 -21.79
N LEU A 304 0.32 35.05 -20.86
CA LEU A 304 0.97 33.77 -21.22
C LEU A 304 -0.09 32.72 -21.56
N LEU A 305 -1.15 32.60 -20.73
CA LEU A 305 -2.25 31.68 -20.98
C LEU A 305 -2.96 32.03 -22.28
N GLU A 306 -3.23 33.31 -22.52
CA GLU A 306 -3.85 33.82 -23.76
C GLU A 306 -3.08 33.35 -24.98
N GLN A 307 -1.77 33.57 -25.01
CA GLN A 307 -0.91 33.15 -26.11
C GLN A 307 -0.98 31.63 -26.33
N LEU A 308 -0.85 30.83 -25.30
CA LEU A 308 -0.85 29.38 -25.37
C LEU A 308 -2.19 28.79 -25.79
N VAL A 309 -3.30 29.42 -25.37
CA VAL A 309 -4.66 29.05 -25.79
C VAL A 309 -4.83 29.29 -27.29
N MET A 310 -4.39 30.47 -27.76
CA MET A 310 -4.45 30.81 -29.20
C MET A 310 -3.60 29.84 -30.04
N GLU A 311 -2.39 29.51 -29.58
CA GLU A 311 -1.53 28.53 -30.29
C GLU A 311 -2.23 27.16 -30.41
N GLU A 312 -2.85 26.66 -29.31
CA GLU A 312 -3.54 25.38 -29.34
C GLU A 312 -4.85 25.41 -30.15
N TYR A 313 -5.57 26.52 -30.11
CA TYR A 313 -6.76 26.74 -30.90
C TYR A 313 -6.45 26.70 -32.43
N TYR A 314 -5.42 27.42 -32.85
CA TYR A 314 -5.01 27.41 -34.29
C TYR A 314 -4.50 26.04 -34.73
N LYS A 315 -3.76 25.30 -33.93
CA LYS A 315 -3.35 23.91 -34.22
C LYS A 315 -4.53 22.98 -34.51
N LYS A 316 -5.70 23.26 -33.92
CA LYS A 316 -6.91 22.46 -34.13
C LYS A 316 -7.72 22.86 -35.36
N GLN A 317 -7.57 24.09 -35.79
CA GLN A 317 -8.22 24.57 -37.03
C GLN A 317 -7.49 24.10 -38.30
N THR A 318 -6.20 23.75 -38.15
CA THR A 318 -5.33 23.31 -39.26
C THR A 318 -5.23 21.79 -39.42
N LYS A 319 -5.92 21.01 -38.57
CA LYS A 319 -6.11 19.56 -38.69
C LYS A 319 -7.52 19.21 -39.17
#